data_bc4b29ad90910ae1f1cdaf524f4c56ed
#
_entry.id   bc4b29ad90910ae1f1cdaf524f4c56ed
#
_cell.length_a   1.000
_cell.length_b   1.000
_cell.length_c   1.000
_cell.angle_alpha   90.00
_cell.angle_beta   90.00
_cell.angle_gamma   90.00
#
_symmetry.space_group_name_H-M   'P 1'
#
loop_
_entity.id
_entity.type
_entity.pdbx_description
1 polymer ?
#
loop_
_entity_poly.entity_id
_entity_poly.type
_entity_poly.pdbx_seq_one_letter_code
_entity_poly.pdbx_strand_id
1 'polypeptide(L)'
;MKIVVLAGGTSTERTVSITSGTGICKALRQKGHQAILVDIFCGIENADWENPFPSEYDVDAASEYISSFNDRIEQMKKERRSFFGPNVLKLCEEADIVF
;
A
#
# COMPACT_ATOMS: atom_id res chain seq x y z
N MET A 1 -3.37 14.96 -7.73
CA MET A 1 -4.42 13.97 -7.41
C MET A 1 -3.98 13.11 -6.25
N LYS A 2 -4.92 12.67 -5.47
CA LYS A 2 -4.70 11.69 -4.40
C LYS A 2 -4.84 10.29 -4.98
N ILE A 3 -3.77 9.51 -4.95
CA ILE A 3 -3.72 8.21 -5.61
C ILE A 3 -3.29 7.13 -4.61
N VAL A 4 -4.05 6.04 -4.53
CA VAL A 4 -3.64 4.84 -3.82
C VAL A 4 -3.05 3.86 -4.84
N VAL A 5 -1.80 3.47 -4.64
CA VAL A 5 -1.15 2.42 -5.43
C VAL A 5 -1.22 1.14 -4.61
N LEU A 6 -2.04 0.19 -5.05
CA LEU A 6 -2.18 -1.09 -4.38
C LEU A 6 -1.05 -2.04 -4.80
N ALA A 7 -0.52 -2.75 -3.85
CA ALA A 7 0.59 -3.68 -4.06
C ALA A 7 0.49 -4.86 -3.10
N GLY A 8 1.42 -5.78 -3.17
CA GLY A 8 1.50 -6.91 -2.24
C GLY A 8 0.50 -8.00 -2.52
N GLY A 9 -0.35 -8.29 -1.54
CA GLY A 9 -1.30 -9.38 -1.60
C GLY A 9 -0.72 -10.69 -1.07
N THR A 10 -1.33 -11.81 -1.47
CA THR A 10 -1.01 -13.12 -0.86
C THR A 10 -0.44 -14.15 -1.85
N SER A 11 -0.29 -13.78 -3.11
CA SER A 11 0.21 -14.72 -4.13
C SER A 11 1.73 -14.81 -4.12
N THR A 12 2.27 -15.77 -4.89
CA THR A 12 3.71 -15.91 -5.11
C THR A 12 4.28 -14.68 -5.85
N GLU A 13 3.42 -13.88 -6.49
CA GLU A 13 3.80 -12.65 -7.18
C GLU A 13 3.91 -11.44 -6.25
N ARG A 14 3.79 -11.65 -4.95
CA ARG A 14 3.80 -10.54 -3.95
C ARG A 14 5.04 -9.66 -4.09
N THR A 15 6.23 -10.24 -4.18
CA THR A 15 7.48 -9.49 -4.27
C THR A 15 7.55 -8.66 -5.56
N VAL A 16 7.11 -9.24 -6.67
CA VAL A 16 7.07 -8.53 -7.96
C VAL A 16 6.08 -7.38 -7.89
N SER A 17 4.91 -7.62 -7.28
CA SER A 17 3.88 -6.59 -7.10
C SER A 17 4.40 -5.41 -6.27
N ILE A 18 5.12 -5.68 -5.19
CA ILE A 18 5.71 -4.62 -4.35
C ILE A 18 6.72 -3.80 -5.15
N THR A 19 7.60 -4.46 -5.90
CA THR A 19 8.60 -3.78 -6.73
C THR A 19 7.95 -2.89 -7.78
N SER A 20 6.96 -3.42 -8.49
CA SER A 20 6.24 -2.68 -9.52
C SER A 20 5.47 -1.50 -8.93
N GLY A 21 4.76 -1.74 -7.82
CA GLY A 21 4.00 -0.69 -7.13
C GLY A 21 4.90 0.43 -6.62
N THR A 22 6.07 0.09 -6.08
CA THR A 22 7.05 1.07 -5.62
C THR A 22 7.49 1.97 -6.78
N GLY A 23 7.80 1.39 -7.93
CA GLY A 23 8.20 2.14 -9.12
C GLY A 23 7.09 3.06 -9.62
N ILE A 24 5.87 2.55 -9.67
CA ILE A 24 4.70 3.33 -10.09
C ILE A 24 4.46 4.50 -9.15
N CYS A 25 4.52 4.24 -7.84
CA CYS A 25 4.30 5.27 -6.83
C CYS A 25 5.34 6.40 -6.95
N LYS A 26 6.61 6.05 -7.14
CA LYS A 26 7.69 7.01 -7.35
C LYS A 26 7.45 7.85 -8.60
N ALA A 27 7.06 7.21 -9.70
CA ALA A 27 6.80 7.90 -10.97
C ALA A 27 5.65 8.89 -10.83
N LEU A 28 4.57 8.50 -10.16
CA LEU A 28 3.42 9.37 -9.93
C LEU A 28 3.80 10.58 -9.08
N ARG A 29 4.62 10.38 -8.05
CA ARG A 29 5.08 11.48 -7.21
C ARG A 29 5.99 12.45 -7.98
N GLN A 30 6.81 11.95 -8.89
CA GLN A 30 7.63 12.81 -9.74
C GLN A 30 6.77 13.71 -10.63
N LYS A 31 5.56 13.28 -10.95
CA LYS A 31 4.60 14.06 -11.74
C LYS A 31 3.72 14.99 -10.90
N GLY A 32 3.97 15.05 -9.59
CA GLY A 32 3.27 15.96 -8.70
C GLY A 32 2.00 15.41 -8.06
N HIS A 33 1.73 14.12 -8.20
CA HIS A 33 0.58 13.49 -7.55
C HIS A 33 0.91 13.09 -6.12
N GLN A 34 -0.10 13.10 -5.27
CA GLN A 34 0.01 12.62 -3.89
C GLN A 34 -0.30 11.13 -3.85
N ALA A 35 0.66 10.32 -4.30
CA ALA A 35 0.52 8.87 -4.36
C ALA A 35 1.07 8.22 -3.09
N ILE A 36 0.35 7.23 -2.56
CA ILE A 36 0.80 6.40 -1.46
C ILE A 36 0.78 4.94 -1.86
N LEU A 37 1.65 4.15 -1.26
CA LEU A 37 1.78 2.72 -1.52
C LEU A 37 1.10 1.94 -0.40
N VAL A 38 0.13 1.10 -0.74
CA VAL A 38 -0.65 0.35 0.24
C VAL A 38 -0.66 -1.14 -0.11
N ASP A 39 -0.30 -1.98 0.86
CA ASP A 39 -0.44 -3.42 0.72
C ASP A 39 -1.92 -3.79 0.85
N ILE A 40 -2.47 -4.40 -0.19
CA ILE A 40 -3.89 -4.76 -0.21
C ILE A 40 -4.27 -5.75 0.89
N PHE A 41 -3.35 -6.63 1.28
CA PHE A 41 -3.61 -7.64 2.31
C PHE A 41 -3.22 -7.18 3.71
N CYS A 42 -2.02 -6.63 3.87
CA CYS A 42 -1.53 -6.21 5.20
C CYS A 42 -2.10 -4.86 5.63
N GLY A 43 -2.44 -4.00 4.68
CA GLY A 43 -3.00 -2.69 4.98
C GLY A 43 -2.04 -1.77 5.73
N ILE A 44 -2.60 -0.80 6.42
CA ILE A 44 -1.87 0.15 7.27
C ILE A 44 -2.60 0.21 8.60
N GLU A 45 -1.93 -0.15 9.70
CA GLU A 45 -2.57 -0.16 11.02
C GLU A 45 -2.79 1.25 11.56
N ASN A 46 -1.84 2.15 11.30
CA ASN A 46 -1.85 3.52 11.85
C ASN A 46 -1.90 4.55 10.74
N ALA A 47 -3.08 4.72 10.14
CA ALA A 47 -3.27 5.73 9.10
C ALA A 47 -3.46 7.11 9.75
N ASP A 48 -2.82 8.12 9.18
CA ASP A 48 -3.02 9.52 9.58
C ASP A 48 -4.21 10.09 8.81
N TRP A 49 -5.37 10.03 9.42
CA TRP A 49 -6.61 10.45 8.76
C TRP A 49 -6.73 11.96 8.57
N GLU A 50 -5.91 12.76 9.26
CA GLU A 50 -5.86 14.20 9.03
C GLU A 50 -5.09 14.55 7.77
N ASN A 51 -4.11 13.70 7.39
CA ASN A 51 -3.29 13.90 6.19
C ASN A 51 -2.90 12.55 5.57
N PRO A 52 -3.88 11.79 5.05
CA PRO A 52 -3.60 10.43 4.54
C PRO A 52 -2.83 10.43 3.22
N PHE A 53 -2.83 11.53 2.49
CA PHE A 53 -2.09 11.67 1.22
C PHE A 53 -1.11 12.84 1.33
N PRO A 54 -0.03 12.68 2.09
CA PRO A 54 0.88 13.79 2.37
C PRO A 54 1.62 14.26 1.10
N SER A 55 2.01 15.54 1.10
CA SER A 55 2.80 16.08 0.00
C SER A 55 4.22 15.54 0.02
N GLU A 56 4.76 15.24 1.21
CA GLU A 56 6.06 14.59 1.37
C GLU A 56 5.85 13.16 1.83
N TYR A 57 6.50 12.21 1.15
CA TYR A 57 6.27 10.79 1.41
C TYR A 57 7.48 9.98 0.97
N ASP A 58 7.98 9.14 1.86
CA ASP A 58 9.10 8.25 1.57
C ASP A 58 8.57 6.92 1.03
N VAL A 59 8.58 6.78 -0.29
CA VAL A 59 8.09 5.56 -0.96
C VAL A 59 8.93 4.34 -0.56
N ASP A 60 10.25 4.51 -0.40
CA ASP A 60 11.11 3.39 -0.02
C ASP A 60 10.79 2.91 1.40
N ALA A 61 10.52 3.82 2.32
CA ALA A 61 10.11 3.45 3.67
C ALA A 61 8.77 2.68 3.65
N ALA A 62 7.83 3.11 2.82
CA ALA A 62 6.56 2.40 2.66
C ALA A 62 6.79 1.00 2.08
N SER A 63 7.66 0.87 1.09
CA SER A 63 8.01 -0.41 0.50
C SER A 63 8.66 -1.35 1.53
N GLU A 64 9.54 -0.84 2.36
CA GLU A 64 10.17 -1.61 3.43
C GLU A 64 9.14 -2.08 4.48
N TYR A 65 8.20 -1.21 4.84
CA TYR A 65 7.13 -1.56 5.76
C TYR A 65 6.33 -2.74 5.21
N ILE A 66 5.92 -2.66 3.95
CA ILE A 66 5.16 -3.72 3.29
C ILE A 66 5.97 -5.01 3.24
N SER A 67 7.24 -4.93 2.86
CA SER A 67 8.11 -6.09 2.73
C SER A 67 8.39 -6.77 4.07
N SER A 68 8.28 -6.02 5.18
CA SER A 68 8.50 -6.58 6.52
C SER A 68 7.49 -7.67 6.86
N PHE A 69 6.36 -7.76 6.18
CA PHE A 69 5.36 -8.79 6.39
C PHE A 69 5.58 -10.06 5.56
N ASN A 70 6.55 -10.07 4.63
CA ASN A 70 6.71 -11.17 3.67
C ASN A 70 6.83 -12.55 4.33
N ASP A 71 7.52 -12.64 5.46
CA ASP A 71 7.71 -13.92 6.17
C ASP A 71 6.49 -14.35 6.97
N ARG A 72 5.48 -13.49 7.11
CA ARG A 72 4.30 -13.75 7.94
C ARG A 72 3.02 -13.93 7.13
N ILE A 73 3.08 -13.84 5.81
CA ILE A 73 1.88 -13.88 4.97
C ILE A 73 1.09 -15.17 5.15
N GLU A 74 1.77 -16.32 5.15
CA GLU A 74 1.09 -17.62 5.31
C GLU A 74 0.39 -17.74 6.67
N GLN A 75 1.04 -17.24 7.73
CA GLN A 75 0.43 -17.24 9.06
C GLN A 75 -0.77 -16.30 9.12
N MET A 76 -0.64 -15.11 8.55
CA MET A 76 -1.73 -14.12 8.51
C MET A 76 -2.94 -14.65 7.74
N LYS A 77 -2.71 -15.38 6.65
CA LYS A 77 -3.80 -16.00 5.87
C LYS A 77 -4.61 -16.99 6.71
N LYS A 78 -3.95 -17.71 7.60
CA LYS A 78 -4.61 -18.67 8.49
C LYS A 78 -5.43 -17.98 9.59
N GLU A 79 -4.97 -16.81 10.04
CA GLU A 79 -5.57 -16.09 11.16
C GLU A 79 -6.70 -15.15 10.75
N ARG A 80 -6.72 -14.73 9.48
CA ARG A 80 -7.63 -13.68 9.02
C ARG A 80 -8.66 -14.23 8.05
N ARG A 81 -9.88 -13.68 8.16
CA ARG A 81 -10.98 -14.00 7.25
C ARG A 81 -11.09 -13.01 6.10
N SER A 82 -10.68 -11.76 6.34
CA SER A 82 -10.77 -10.71 5.32
C SER A 82 -9.50 -10.66 4.49
N PHE A 83 -9.65 -10.57 3.16
CA PHE A 83 -8.53 -10.36 2.26
C PHE A 83 -7.97 -8.95 2.40
N PHE A 84 -8.85 -7.96 2.57
CA PHE A 84 -8.40 -6.55 2.68
C PHE A 84 -7.86 -6.27 4.07
N GLY A 85 -6.67 -5.70 4.13
CA GLY A 85 -6.04 -5.29 5.37
C GLY A 85 -6.68 -4.07 6.01
N PRO A 86 -6.24 -3.73 7.24
CA PRO A 86 -6.78 -2.56 7.93
C PRO A 86 -6.65 -1.29 7.10
N ASN A 87 -7.73 -0.51 7.04
CA ASN A 87 -7.81 0.81 6.42
C ASN A 87 -7.66 0.85 4.89
N VAL A 88 -7.49 -0.29 4.20
CA VAL A 88 -7.33 -0.32 2.74
C VAL A 88 -8.53 0.29 2.03
N LEU A 89 -9.72 -0.22 2.31
CA LEU A 89 -10.94 0.26 1.63
C LEU A 89 -11.21 1.72 1.93
N LYS A 90 -10.99 2.14 3.16
CA LYS A 90 -11.24 3.53 3.56
C LYS A 90 -10.27 4.49 2.86
N LEU A 91 -9.02 4.13 2.72
CA LEU A 91 -8.04 4.93 1.96
C LEU A 91 -8.43 5.02 0.49
N CYS A 92 -8.89 3.90 -0.08
CA CYS A 92 -9.36 3.89 -1.47
C CYS A 92 -10.57 4.79 -1.69
N GLU A 93 -11.48 4.86 -0.70
CA GLU A 93 -12.63 5.75 -0.78
C GLU A 93 -12.21 7.22 -0.80
N GLU A 94 -11.14 7.58 -0.10
CA GLU A 94 -10.67 8.96 -0.02
C GLU A 94 -9.77 9.35 -1.20
N ALA A 95 -9.30 8.39 -1.98
CA ALA A 95 -8.45 8.65 -3.13
C ALA A 95 -9.27 9.14 -4.32
N ASP A 96 -8.63 9.92 -5.19
CA ASP A 96 -9.22 10.28 -6.48
C ASP A 96 -9.15 9.10 -7.44
N ILE A 97 -8.05 8.35 -7.38
CA ILE A 97 -7.82 7.18 -8.23
C ILE A 97 -7.15 6.08 -7.39
N VAL A 98 -7.54 4.83 -7.64
CA VAL A 98 -6.87 3.64 -7.12
C VAL A 98 -6.20 2.95 -8.30
N PHE A 99 -4.92 2.75 -8.15
CA PHE A 99 -4.10 2.19 -9.23
C PHE A 99 -3.73 0.73 -8.95
#